data_e5dc91d8a94b822650c7271b5815ee29
#
_entry.id   e5dc91d8a94b822650c7271b5815ee29
#
_cell.length_a   1.000
_cell.length_b   1.000
_cell.length_c   1.000
_cell.angle_alpha   90.00
_cell.angle_beta   90.00
_cell.angle_gamma   90.00
#
_symmetry.space_group_name_H-M   'P 1'
#
loop_
_entity.id
_entity.type
_entity.pdbx_description
1 polymer ?
#
loop_
_entity_poly.entity_id
_entity_poly.type
_entity_poly.pdbx_seq_one_letter_code
_entity_poly.pdbx_strand_id
1 'polypeptide(L)'
;MKRFFQPVAKDGSPSKKRQAAAAEPEGGPASAGAATGGDGEGRPAEEPRKFLTWNANSLLLRMKSDWPAFSQLVARLDPDVICVQVVLRALSTSPFKDYRVWWSLSDSKYAGTAMFIKKKFEPKKVSFNLDRTSSKHETDGRVIIAEFESFLLLNTYAPNNGWKEEENSFQRRRKWDKRMLEFVQHVDKPLIWCGDLNVSHEEIDVSHPDFFSSAKLNGYTPPNQEDCGQPGFTPAERRRFGNILFQGKLVDAYRHLHKEKDMDGGFSWSGHPIGNEINFSAYSSRYRGKRMRIDYFLVSEQLKDRIVSCEMHGRGIELDGFYGSDHCPVTLELSKAVAEAAPEQPKP
;
A
#
# COMPACT_ATOMS: atom_id res chain seq x y z
N MET A 1 16.55 15.61 6.33
CA MET A 1 16.85 14.21 6.00
C MET A 1 18.33 13.80 6.09
N LYS A 2 19.31 14.71 6.12
CA LYS A 2 20.74 14.33 6.30
C LYS A 2 21.07 13.63 7.63
N ARG A 3 20.25 13.73 8.67
CA ARG A 3 20.46 13.01 9.94
C ARG A 3 20.12 11.51 9.92
N PHE A 4 19.45 11.05 8.88
CA PHE A 4 19.13 9.62 8.72
C PHE A 4 20.17 8.83 7.92
N PHE A 5 21.21 9.49 7.38
CA PHE A 5 22.19 8.90 6.46
C PHE A 5 23.65 9.15 6.85
N GLN A 6 23.97 9.43 8.12
CA GLN A 6 25.37 9.46 8.53
C GLN A 6 25.85 8.04 8.82
N PRO A 7 26.98 7.59 8.23
CA PRO A 7 27.62 6.33 8.59
C PRO A 7 28.13 6.44 10.03
N VAL A 8 27.79 5.47 10.88
CA VAL A 8 28.40 5.30 12.19
C VAL A 8 29.85 4.89 11.97
N ALA A 9 30.79 5.61 12.58
CA ALA A 9 32.20 5.27 12.57
C ALA A 9 32.43 3.85 13.11
N LYS A 10 33.32 3.09 12.46
CA LYS A 10 33.73 1.77 12.90
C LYS A 10 34.67 1.91 14.09
N ASP A 11 34.16 1.76 15.30
CA ASP A 11 34.97 1.42 16.45
C ASP A 11 34.88 -0.08 16.67
N GLY A 12 36.03 -0.72 16.57
CA GLY A 12 36.18 -2.15 16.76
C GLY A 12 36.06 -2.55 18.22
N SER A 13 34.89 -2.99 18.64
CA SER A 13 34.71 -3.78 19.87
C SER A 13 33.63 -4.82 19.65
N PRO A 14 33.82 -6.09 20.05
CA PRO A 14 32.89 -7.16 19.77
C PRO A 14 31.67 -7.05 20.66
N SER A 15 30.51 -6.69 20.08
CA SER A 15 29.23 -6.70 20.79
C SER A 15 28.70 -8.12 20.86
N LYS A 16 28.50 -8.61 22.09
CA LYS A 16 27.79 -9.88 22.41
C LYS A 16 26.39 -9.84 21.79
N LYS A 17 26.10 -10.81 20.91
CA LYS A 17 24.76 -11.12 20.43
C LYS A 17 23.86 -11.43 21.63
N ARG A 18 22.93 -10.53 21.97
CA ARG A 18 21.74 -10.86 22.72
C ARG A 18 20.71 -11.38 21.72
N GLN A 19 20.45 -12.66 21.75
CA GLN A 19 19.27 -13.25 21.15
C GLN A 19 18.03 -12.64 21.82
N ALA A 20 17.25 -11.88 21.05
CA ALA A 20 15.91 -11.50 21.45
C ALA A 20 15.03 -12.72 21.23
N ALA A 21 14.48 -13.26 22.33
CA ALA A 21 13.49 -14.32 22.29
C ALA A 21 12.25 -13.82 21.55
N ALA A 22 11.82 -14.55 20.55
CA ALA A 22 10.53 -14.39 19.92
C ALA A 22 9.45 -14.71 20.96
N ALA A 23 8.58 -13.76 21.22
CA ALA A 23 7.35 -14.04 21.97
C ALA A 23 6.40 -14.78 21.04
N GLU A 24 6.23 -16.05 21.25
CA GLU A 24 5.16 -16.85 20.64
C GLU A 24 3.80 -16.38 21.20
N PRO A 25 2.75 -16.31 20.37
CA PRO A 25 1.41 -16.09 20.88
C PRO A 25 0.91 -17.41 21.51
N GLU A 26 0.61 -17.37 22.79
CA GLU A 26 -0.08 -18.48 23.48
C GLU A 26 -1.48 -18.66 22.85
N GLY A 27 -1.62 -19.69 22.04
CA GLY A 27 -2.88 -20.26 21.59
C GLY A 27 -2.93 -21.72 21.97
N GLY A 28 -3.49 -22.03 23.16
CA GLY A 28 -3.74 -23.40 23.58
C GLY A 28 -4.76 -24.10 22.66
N PRO A 29 -4.73 -25.44 22.56
CA PRO A 29 -5.62 -26.18 21.69
C PRO A 29 -7.05 -26.14 22.21
N ALA A 30 -7.97 -25.59 21.39
CA ALA A 30 -9.40 -25.68 21.65
C ALA A 30 -9.85 -27.11 21.44
N SER A 31 -10.45 -27.69 22.49
CA SER A 31 -11.10 -28.98 22.50
C SER A 31 -12.23 -29.06 21.46
N ALA A 32 -12.24 -30.14 20.70
CA ALA A 32 -13.33 -30.50 19.81
C ALA A 32 -14.63 -30.72 20.60
N GLY A 33 -15.54 -29.76 20.56
CA GLY A 33 -16.93 -29.91 20.94
C GLY A 33 -17.73 -30.36 19.74
N ALA A 34 -18.37 -31.52 19.83
CA ALA A 34 -19.27 -32.04 18.82
C ALA A 34 -20.46 -31.08 18.62
N ALA A 35 -20.60 -30.51 17.46
CA ALA A 35 -21.76 -29.75 17.05
C ALA A 35 -22.82 -30.70 16.52
N THR A 36 -23.96 -30.74 17.20
CA THR A 36 -25.23 -31.32 16.75
C THR A 36 -25.74 -30.57 15.52
N GLY A 37 -26.16 -31.32 14.51
CA GLY A 37 -26.67 -30.78 13.26
C GLY A 37 -27.86 -29.85 13.39
N GLY A 38 -27.83 -28.79 12.59
CA GLY A 38 -28.94 -27.91 12.28
C GLY A 38 -28.76 -27.50 10.83
N ASP A 39 -29.60 -28.00 9.91
CA ASP A 39 -29.70 -27.60 8.53
C ASP A 39 -30.15 -26.12 8.45
N GLY A 40 -29.17 -25.24 8.43
CA GLY A 40 -29.34 -23.85 8.07
C GLY A 40 -28.59 -23.63 6.75
N GLU A 41 -29.30 -23.38 5.66
CA GLU A 41 -28.68 -22.88 4.43
C GLU A 41 -27.78 -21.70 4.79
N GLY A 42 -26.47 -21.93 4.72
CA GLY A 42 -25.47 -20.96 5.15
C GLY A 42 -25.50 -19.73 4.27
N ARG A 43 -25.99 -18.61 4.80
CA ARG A 43 -25.75 -17.30 4.17
C ARG A 43 -24.26 -17.17 3.93
N PRO A 44 -23.83 -16.81 2.70
CA PRO A 44 -22.42 -16.55 2.44
C PRO A 44 -21.89 -15.55 3.46
N ALA A 45 -20.70 -15.83 4.02
CA ALA A 45 -20.07 -14.96 5.01
C ALA A 45 -19.96 -13.54 4.45
N GLU A 46 -20.33 -12.54 5.24
CA GLU A 46 -20.22 -11.14 4.83
C GLU A 46 -18.74 -10.81 4.63
N GLU A 47 -18.39 -10.20 3.48
CA GLU A 47 -17.03 -9.82 3.12
C GLU A 47 -16.86 -8.30 3.17
N PRO A 48 -15.61 -7.82 3.43
CA PRO A 48 -15.31 -6.39 3.45
C PRO A 48 -15.54 -5.76 2.07
N ARG A 49 -16.02 -4.51 2.07
CA ARG A 49 -16.33 -3.75 0.86
C ARG A 49 -15.78 -2.34 0.87
N LYS A 50 -15.44 -1.82 2.04
CA LYS A 50 -14.87 -0.48 2.21
C LYS A 50 -13.41 -0.60 2.65
N PHE A 51 -12.52 -0.09 1.81
CA PHE A 51 -11.08 -0.20 2.00
C PHE A 51 -10.48 1.19 2.09
N LEU A 52 -9.48 1.36 2.94
CA LEU A 52 -8.65 2.55 3.03
C LEU A 52 -7.19 2.15 2.94
N THR A 53 -6.39 2.86 2.14
CA THR A 53 -4.93 2.75 2.15
C THR A 53 -4.29 4.09 2.45
N TRP A 54 -3.17 4.09 3.19
CA TRP A 54 -2.44 5.30 3.56
C TRP A 54 -0.97 5.03 3.87
N ASN A 55 -0.08 5.68 3.15
CA ASN A 55 1.31 5.80 3.58
C ASN A 55 1.40 6.85 4.68
N ALA A 56 1.53 6.40 5.93
CA ALA A 56 1.53 7.27 7.09
C ALA A 56 2.85 8.02 7.31
N ASN A 57 3.90 7.74 6.53
CA ASN A 57 5.25 8.27 6.76
C ASN A 57 5.63 8.22 8.26
N SER A 58 5.59 7.01 8.84
CA SER A 58 5.67 6.70 10.27
C SER A 58 4.34 6.78 11.04
N LEU A 59 3.60 5.66 11.04
CA LEU A 59 2.35 5.55 11.81
C LEU A 59 2.48 5.99 13.26
N LEU A 60 3.59 5.63 13.94
CA LEU A 60 3.84 6.01 15.32
C LEU A 60 3.94 7.53 15.51
N LEU A 61 4.53 8.23 14.54
CA LEU A 61 4.63 9.69 14.58
C LEU A 61 3.25 10.31 14.41
N ARG A 62 2.46 9.83 13.44
CA ARG A 62 1.07 10.30 13.21
C ARG A 62 0.19 10.10 14.44
N MET A 63 0.33 8.98 15.14
CA MET A 63 -0.40 8.74 16.38
C MET A 63 -0.08 9.74 17.49
N LYS A 64 1.08 10.38 17.46
CA LYS A 64 1.48 11.39 18.45
C LYS A 64 1.04 12.80 18.09
N SER A 65 0.95 13.13 16.80
CA SER A 65 0.72 14.50 16.32
C SER A 65 -0.66 14.72 15.69
N ASP A 66 -1.11 13.80 14.85
CA ASP A 66 -2.23 14.04 13.94
C ASP A 66 -3.40 13.05 14.13
N TRP A 67 -3.29 12.19 15.15
CA TRP A 67 -4.21 11.08 15.38
C TRP A 67 -5.69 11.47 15.52
N PRO A 68 -6.06 12.55 16.24
CA PRO A 68 -7.47 12.93 16.38
C PRO A 68 -8.14 13.19 15.02
N ALA A 69 -7.49 13.91 14.10
CA ALA A 69 -8.03 14.23 12.79
C ALA A 69 -8.14 12.97 11.91
N PHE A 70 -7.11 12.12 11.89
CA PHE A 70 -7.17 10.85 11.17
C PHE A 70 -8.23 9.89 11.74
N SER A 71 -8.37 9.83 13.07
CA SER A 71 -9.39 9.00 13.71
C SER A 71 -10.81 9.45 13.36
N GLN A 72 -11.04 10.77 13.24
CA GLN A 72 -12.31 11.32 12.79
C GLN A 72 -12.60 10.94 11.34
N LEU A 73 -11.59 10.96 10.45
CA LEU A 73 -11.75 10.44 9.08
C LEU A 73 -12.18 8.97 9.09
N VAL A 74 -11.46 8.13 9.85
CA VAL A 74 -11.76 6.70 9.94
C VAL A 74 -13.17 6.48 10.49
N ALA A 75 -13.58 7.21 11.53
CA ALA A 75 -14.92 7.10 12.09
C ALA A 75 -16.02 7.51 11.08
N ARG A 76 -15.77 8.54 10.28
CA ARG A 76 -16.71 9.01 9.25
C ARG A 76 -16.85 8.05 8.07
N LEU A 77 -15.74 7.49 7.59
CA LEU A 77 -15.70 6.59 6.44
C LEU A 77 -16.09 5.16 6.80
N ASP A 78 -15.86 4.79 8.06
CA ASP A 78 -16.11 3.46 8.62
C ASP A 78 -15.58 2.32 7.72
N PRO A 79 -14.26 2.35 7.33
CA PRO A 79 -13.71 1.35 6.44
C PRO A 79 -13.74 -0.04 7.09
N ASP A 80 -13.94 -1.07 6.28
CA ASP A 80 -13.88 -2.46 6.73
C ASP A 80 -12.44 -2.94 6.90
N VAL A 81 -11.54 -2.41 6.05
CA VAL A 81 -10.11 -2.69 6.09
C VAL A 81 -9.30 -1.40 5.94
N ILE A 82 -8.23 -1.27 6.75
CA ILE A 82 -7.26 -0.18 6.68
C ILE A 82 -5.88 -0.76 6.42
N CYS A 83 -5.27 -0.37 5.30
CA CYS A 83 -3.92 -0.74 4.89
C CYS A 83 -2.97 0.43 5.10
N VAL A 84 -1.88 0.23 5.86
CA VAL A 84 -0.94 1.30 6.19
C VAL A 84 0.46 0.92 5.74
N GLN A 85 1.19 1.89 5.17
CA GLN A 85 2.59 1.75 4.79
C GLN A 85 3.47 2.64 5.67
N VAL A 86 4.77 2.34 5.69
CA VAL A 86 5.80 2.96 6.55
C VAL A 86 5.49 2.78 8.04
N VAL A 87 5.41 1.51 8.44
CA VAL A 87 5.20 1.10 9.83
C VAL A 87 6.52 0.59 10.40
N LEU A 88 7.17 1.41 11.22
CA LEU A 88 8.52 1.12 11.73
C LEU A 88 8.54 0.08 12.86
N ARG A 89 7.42 -0.14 13.55
CA ARG A 89 7.26 -1.12 14.63
C ARG A 89 5.79 -1.40 14.89
N ALA A 90 5.52 -2.63 15.32
CA ALA A 90 4.21 -2.98 15.82
C ALA A 90 3.84 -2.14 17.05
N LEU A 91 2.58 -1.80 17.16
CA LEU A 91 2.05 -1.14 18.33
C LEU A 91 1.66 -2.20 19.35
N SER A 92 1.90 -1.93 20.63
CA SER A 92 1.53 -2.84 21.73
C SER A 92 0.01 -3.01 21.87
N THR A 93 -0.75 -2.01 21.43
CA THR A 93 -2.21 -2.03 21.40
C THR A 93 -2.71 -1.55 20.04
N SER A 94 -3.80 -2.16 19.56
CA SER A 94 -4.44 -1.65 18.34
C SER A 94 -5.01 -0.25 18.57
N PRO A 95 -4.71 0.72 17.69
CA PRO A 95 -5.31 2.04 17.80
C PRO A 95 -6.82 2.03 17.48
N PHE A 96 -7.32 0.95 16.89
CA PHE A 96 -8.72 0.74 16.55
C PHE A 96 -9.27 -0.48 17.28
N LYS A 97 -10.18 -0.28 18.25
CA LYS A 97 -10.70 -1.34 19.11
C LYS A 97 -11.43 -2.45 18.36
N ASP A 98 -12.14 -2.08 17.28
CA ASP A 98 -12.97 -3.00 16.51
C ASP A 98 -12.23 -3.72 15.39
N TYR A 99 -10.92 -3.52 15.29
CA TYR A 99 -10.08 -4.12 14.27
C TYR A 99 -9.08 -5.10 14.86
N ARG A 100 -8.84 -6.19 14.13
CA ARG A 100 -7.67 -7.06 14.30
C ARG A 100 -6.57 -6.54 13.39
N VAL A 101 -5.30 -6.64 13.80
CA VAL A 101 -4.17 -6.10 13.03
C VAL A 101 -3.13 -7.16 12.73
N TRP A 102 -2.59 -7.11 11.54
CA TRP A 102 -1.42 -7.87 11.07
C TRP A 102 -0.30 -6.91 10.71
N TRP A 103 0.91 -7.29 11.10
CA TRP A 103 2.11 -6.50 10.89
C TRP A 103 3.11 -7.26 10.03
N SER A 104 3.63 -6.63 8.98
CA SER A 104 4.80 -7.08 8.25
C SER A 104 5.87 -6.01 8.41
N LEU A 105 6.84 -6.29 9.26
CA LEU A 105 7.86 -5.31 9.65
C LEU A 105 9.18 -5.64 8.97
N SER A 106 9.95 -4.59 8.71
CA SER A 106 11.30 -4.71 8.17
C SER A 106 12.32 -4.88 9.29
N ASP A 107 13.39 -5.62 9.01
CA ASP A 107 14.59 -5.64 9.83
C ASP A 107 15.34 -4.31 9.80
N SER A 108 15.03 -3.46 8.83
CA SER A 108 15.56 -2.10 8.66
C SER A 108 14.54 -1.04 9.08
N LYS A 109 15.01 0.21 9.28
CA LYS A 109 14.17 1.32 9.77
C LYS A 109 13.26 1.97 8.71
N TYR A 110 13.15 1.41 7.50
CA TYR A 110 12.63 2.17 6.35
C TYR A 110 11.41 1.59 5.63
N ALA A 111 10.91 0.49 6.08
CA ALA A 111 9.74 -0.13 5.46
C ALA A 111 8.81 -0.65 6.54
N GLY A 112 7.90 -1.51 6.16
CA GLY A 112 6.91 -2.09 7.04
C GLY A 112 5.51 -1.70 6.63
N THR A 113 4.60 -2.66 6.74
CA THR A 113 3.19 -2.50 6.43
C THR A 113 2.32 -3.03 7.56
N ALA A 114 1.09 -2.51 7.64
CA ALA A 114 0.07 -3.03 8.55
C ALA A 114 -1.26 -3.18 7.81
N MET A 115 -2.05 -4.14 8.24
CA MET A 115 -3.41 -4.32 7.75
C MET A 115 -4.34 -4.51 8.95
N PHE A 116 -5.30 -3.62 9.09
CA PHE A 116 -6.34 -3.65 10.12
C PHE A 116 -7.63 -4.11 9.46
N ILE A 117 -8.25 -5.17 9.95
CA ILE A 117 -9.51 -5.72 9.44
C ILE A 117 -10.52 -5.72 10.58
N LYS A 118 -11.74 -5.19 10.36
CA LYS A 118 -12.82 -5.26 11.34
C LYS A 118 -13.02 -6.69 11.80
N LYS A 119 -13.19 -6.89 13.12
CA LYS A 119 -13.29 -8.21 13.75
C LYS A 119 -14.43 -9.08 13.22
N LYS A 120 -15.46 -8.48 12.64
CA LYS A 120 -16.57 -9.21 12.00
C LYS A 120 -16.19 -9.89 10.68
N PHE A 121 -15.05 -9.50 10.07
CA PHE A 121 -14.54 -10.12 8.85
C PHE A 121 -13.30 -10.95 9.20
N GLU A 122 -13.35 -12.23 8.89
CA GLU A 122 -12.24 -13.14 9.14
C GLU A 122 -11.64 -13.60 7.81
N PRO A 123 -10.37 -13.24 7.50
CA PRO A 123 -9.72 -13.77 6.33
C PRO A 123 -9.41 -15.28 6.54
N LYS A 124 -9.57 -16.08 5.48
CA LYS A 124 -9.21 -17.50 5.50
C LYS A 124 -7.73 -17.73 5.80
N LYS A 125 -6.90 -16.82 5.28
CA LYS A 125 -5.44 -16.89 5.42
C LYS A 125 -4.86 -15.49 5.34
N VAL A 126 -3.79 -15.24 6.12
CA VAL A 126 -2.94 -14.05 5.94
C VAL A 126 -1.52 -14.50 5.68
N SER A 127 -0.88 -13.94 4.65
CA SER A 127 0.51 -14.21 4.29
C SER A 127 1.28 -12.91 4.08
N PHE A 128 2.61 -12.99 4.18
CA PHE A 128 3.51 -11.83 4.22
C PHE A 128 4.60 -11.90 3.15
N ASN A 129 4.33 -12.64 2.09
CA ASN A 129 5.24 -12.85 0.97
C ASN A 129 4.44 -12.98 -0.33
N LEU A 130 4.97 -12.43 -1.42
CA LEU A 130 4.40 -12.64 -2.76
C LEU A 130 4.46 -14.10 -3.19
N ASP A 131 5.47 -14.86 -2.72
CA ASP A 131 5.45 -16.31 -2.82
C ASP A 131 4.50 -16.88 -1.75
N ARG A 132 3.28 -17.20 -2.15
CA ARG A 132 2.22 -17.71 -1.27
C ARG A 132 2.53 -19.09 -0.66
N THR A 133 3.53 -19.80 -1.18
CA THR A 133 4.01 -21.08 -0.64
C THR A 133 5.02 -20.88 0.49
N SER A 134 5.65 -19.71 0.56
CA SER A 134 6.61 -19.36 1.59
C SER A 134 5.92 -19.01 2.92
N SER A 135 6.36 -19.64 4.00
CA SER A 135 5.99 -19.23 5.36
C SER A 135 6.81 -18.05 5.89
N LYS A 136 7.85 -17.63 5.16
CA LYS A 136 8.75 -16.54 5.57
C LYS A 136 8.15 -15.20 5.18
N HIS A 137 8.29 -14.20 6.07
CA HIS A 137 8.00 -12.82 5.74
C HIS A 137 8.99 -12.29 4.68
N GLU A 138 8.54 -11.33 3.88
CA GLU A 138 9.47 -10.50 3.10
C GLU A 138 10.42 -9.79 4.06
N THR A 139 11.71 -9.78 3.74
CA THR A 139 12.74 -9.18 4.60
C THR A 139 12.51 -7.70 4.88
N ASP A 140 11.92 -6.99 3.91
CA ASP A 140 11.63 -5.56 4.01
C ASP A 140 10.24 -5.26 4.59
N GLY A 141 9.41 -6.28 4.91
CA GLY A 141 8.07 -6.06 5.47
C GLY A 141 7.13 -5.28 4.55
N ARG A 142 7.19 -5.52 3.23
CA ARG A 142 6.48 -4.74 2.21
C ARG A 142 5.18 -5.33 1.72
N VAL A 143 4.79 -6.49 2.23
CA VAL A 143 3.68 -7.27 1.70
C VAL A 143 2.82 -7.82 2.83
N ILE A 144 1.49 -7.63 2.72
CA ILE A 144 0.48 -8.38 3.47
C ILE A 144 -0.60 -8.78 2.48
N ILE A 145 -0.93 -10.06 2.44
CA ILE A 145 -2.02 -10.62 1.63
C ILE A 145 -3.04 -11.23 2.56
N ALA A 146 -4.28 -10.74 2.53
CA ALA A 146 -5.41 -11.36 3.20
C ALA A 146 -6.29 -12.07 2.17
N GLU A 147 -6.52 -13.36 2.37
CA GLU A 147 -7.39 -14.16 1.53
C GLU A 147 -8.79 -14.24 2.11
N PHE A 148 -9.76 -13.72 1.39
CA PHE A 148 -11.18 -13.86 1.67
C PHE A 148 -11.82 -14.97 0.82
N GLU A 149 -13.12 -15.19 0.96
CA GLU A 149 -13.84 -16.20 0.18
C GLU A 149 -13.76 -15.92 -1.32
N SER A 150 -14.11 -14.70 -1.73
CA SER A 150 -14.29 -14.34 -3.14
C SER A 150 -13.12 -13.56 -3.73
N PHE A 151 -12.16 -13.05 -2.92
CA PHE A 151 -11.03 -12.25 -3.43
C PHE A 151 -9.78 -12.32 -2.54
N LEU A 152 -8.68 -11.85 -3.07
CA LEU A 152 -7.45 -11.53 -2.32
C LEU A 152 -7.33 -10.02 -2.15
N LEU A 153 -6.97 -9.59 -0.94
CA LEU A 153 -6.57 -8.21 -0.67
C LEU A 153 -5.05 -8.16 -0.45
N LEU A 154 -4.36 -7.46 -1.33
CA LEU A 154 -2.91 -7.27 -1.28
C LEU A 154 -2.60 -5.82 -0.87
N ASN A 155 -1.90 -5.65 0.24
CA ASN A 155 -1.32 -4.37 0.67
C ASN A 155 0.18 -4.39 0.42
N THR A 156 0.70 -3.40 -0.34
CA THR A 156 2.13 -3.30 -0.60
C THR A 156 2.69 -1.90 -0.35
N TYR A 157 3.98 -1.89 -0.01
CA TYR A 157 4.83 -0.70 -0.05
C TYR A 157 5.98 -0.95 -1.02
N ALA A 158 5.80 -0.53 -2.27
CA ALA A 158 6.79 -0.76 -3.32
C ALA A 158 8.10 0.03 -3.03
N PRO A 159 9.28 -0.53 -3.33
CA PRO A 159 10.53 0.20 -3.18
C PRO A 159 10.58 1.39 -4.14
N ASN A 160 10.93 2.56 -3.62
CA ASN A 160 11.23 3.72 -4.45
C ASN A 160 12.47 3.47 -5.31
N ASN A 161 12.47 3.96 -6.55
CA ASN A 161 13.60 3.82 -7.47
C ASN A 161 14.85 4.60 -7.01
N GLY A 162 14.66 5.61 -6.16
CA GLY A 162 15.73 6.36 -5.53
C GLY A 162 16.58 7.19 -6.51
N TRP A 163 17.56 7.89 -5.92
CA TRP A 163 18.49 8.77 -6.64
C TRP A 163 19.92 8.24 -6.67
N LYS A 164 20.23 7.24 -5.83
CA LYS A 164 21.57 6.75 -5.61
C LYS A 164 21.75 5.43 -6.31
N GLU A 165 22.53 5.43 -7.38
CA GLU A 165 22.97 4.23 -8.07
C GLU A 165 23.75 3.30 -7.12
N GLU A 166 24.53 3.88 -6.22
CA GLU A 166 25.32 3.18 -5.19
C GLU A 166 24.49 2.25 -4.29
N GLU A 167 23.19 2.54 -4.10
CA GLU A 167 22.29 1.71 -3.29
C GLU A 167 21.58 0.62 -4.09
N ASN A 168 21.91 0.43 -5.37
CA ASN A 168 21.23 -0.52 -6.26
C ASN A 168 19.70 -0.34 -6.31
N SER A 169 19.22 0.90 -6.13
CA SER A 169 17.80 1.19 -6.05
C SER A 169 17.05 0.81 -7.34
N PHE A 170 17.65 1.05 -8.50
CA PHE A 170 17.10 0.64 -9.80
C PHE A 170 16.95 -0.88 -9.91
N GLN A 171 17.96 -1.64 -9.48
CA GLN A 171 17.91 -3.10 -9.51
C GLN A 171 16.87 -3.64 -8.53
N ARG A 172 16.78 -3.08 -7.33
CA ARG A 172 15.78 -3.44 -6.34
C ARG A 172 14.37 -3.21 -6.87
N ARG A 173 14.14 -2.05 -7.51
CA ARG A 173 12.85 -1.74 -8.12
C ARG A 173 12.52 -2.69 -9.28
N ARG A 174 13.46 -2.98 -10.18
CA ARG A 174 13.25 -3.94 -11.29
C ARG A 174 12.94 -5.34 -10.78
N LYS A 175 13.64 -5.81 -9.74
CA LYS A 175 13.35 -7.11 -9.10
C LYS A 175 11.96 -7.13 -8.48
N TRP A 176 11.57 -6.06 -7.84
CA TRP A 176 10.21 -5.90 -7.29
C TRP A 176 9.16 -5.98 -8.39
N ASP A 177 9.28 -5.17 -9.43
CA ASP A 177 8.31 -5.13 -10.53
C ASP A 177 8.20 -6.49 -11.24
N LYS A 178 9.32 -7.20 -11.41
CA LYS A 178 9.32 -8.56 -11.95
C LYS A 178 8.52 -9.53 -11.07
N ARG A 179 8.75 -9.53 -9.77
CA ARG A 179 8.02 -10.39 -8.83
C ARG A 179 6.52 -10.04 -8.77
N MET A 180 6.19 -8.76 -8.86
CA MET A 180 4.78 -8.34 -8.95
C MET A 180 4.13 -8.84 -10.23
N LEU A 181 4.82 -8.77 -11.37
CA LEU A 181 4.33 -9.31 -12.63
C LEU A 181 4.08 -10.82 -12.51
N GLU A 182 5.04 -11.57 -11.99
CA GLU A 182 4.90 -13.00 -11.74
C GLU A 182 3.72 -13.31 -10.81
N PHE A 183 3.55 -12.52 -9.73
CA PHE A 183 2.43 -12.69 -8.81
C PHE A 183 1.07 -12.50 -9.49
N VAL A 184 0.87 -11.38 -10.21
CA VAL A 184 -0.44 -11.08 -10.83
C VAL A 184 -0.80 -12.04 -11.97
N GLN A 185 0.19 -12.67 -12.60
CA GLN A 185 -0.04 -13.70 -13.63
C GLN A 185 -0.50 -15.05 -13.07
N HIS A 186 -0.18 -15.33 -11.79
CA HIS A 186 -0.45 -16.62 -11.16
C HIS A 186 -1.49 -16.56 -10.03
N VAL A 187 -2.09 -15.40 -9.81
CA VAL A 187 -3.17 -15.28 -8.84
C VAL A 187 -4.43 -15.95 -9.37
N ASP A 188 -5.05 -16.77 -8.53
CA ASP A 188 -6.16 -17.66 -8.86
C ASP A 188 -7.54 -17.10 -8.46
N LYS A 189 -7.56 -15.99 -7.76
CA LYS A 189 -8.78 -15.30 -7.29
C LYS A 189 -8.79 -13.84 -7.75
N PRO A 190 -9.95 -13.21 -7.83
CA PRO A 190 -10.03 -11.76 -8.00
C PRO A 190 -9.14 -11.03 -7.00
N LEU A 191 -8.39 -10.05 -7.46
CA LEU A 191 -7.41 -9.30 -6.66
C LEU A 191 -7.90 -7.88 -6.42
N ILE A 192 -7.77 -7.42 -5.18
CA ILE A 192 -7.74 -6.00 -4.80
C ILE A 192 -6.33 -5.71 -4.33
N TRP A 193 -5.58 -4.91 -5.08
CA TRP A 193 -4.23 -4.52 -4.73
C TRP A 193 -4.18 -3.04 -4.37
N CYS A 194 -3.70 -2.70 -3.18
CA CYS A 194 -3.58 -1.33 -2.71
C CYS A 194 -2.21 -1.04 -2.09
N GLY A 195 -1.96 0.23 -1.86
CA GLY A 195 -0.81 0.75 -1.15
C GLY A 195 -0.05 1.81 -1.92
N ASP A 196 1.12 2.17 -1.41
CA ASP A 196 2.07 3.05 -2.07
C ASP A 196 2.90 2.23 -3.07
N LEU A 197 2.60 2.41 -4.35
CA LEU A 197 3.25 1.68 -5.44
C LEU A 197 4.48 2.40 -5.98
N ASN A 198 4.77 3.60 -5.47
CA ASN A 198 5.92 4.42 -5.85
C ASN A 198 6.10 4.56 -7.38
N VAL A 199 4.99 4.70 -8.10
CA VAL A 199 4.96 4.95 -9.55
C VAL A 199 3.69 5.69 -9.95
N SER A 200 3.80 6.72 -10.78
CA SER A 200 2.68 7.33 -11.50
C SER A 200 2.64 6.75 -12.91
N HIS A 201 1.46 6.28 -13.34
CA HIS A 201 1.33 5.55 -14.60
C HIS A 201 1.40 6.48 -15.81
N GLU A 202 0.54 7.49 -15.82
CA GLU A 202 0.36 8.38 -16.97
C GLU A 202 0.74 9.84 -16.63
N GLU A 203 0.83 10.69 -17.64
CA GLU A 203 1.11 12.13 -17.44
C GLU A 203 0.02 12.84 -16.64
N ILE A 204 -1.20 12.35 -16.75
CA ILE A 204 -2.33 12.84 -15.94
C ILE A 204 -2.14 12.59 -14.43
N ASP A 205 -1.26 11.65 -14.06
CA ASP A 205 -0.99 11.24 -12.68
C ASP A 205 0.08 12.06 -11.99
N VAL A 206 0.61 13.08 -12.68
CA VAL A 206 1.58 14.02 -12.11
C VAL A 206 1.17 15.46 -12.38
N SER A 207 1.45 16.34 -11.43
CA SER A 207 1.07 17.75 -11.54
C SER A 207 1.88 18.49 -12.63
N HIS A 208 3.16 18.13 -12.80
CA HIS A 208 4.13 18.77 -13.67
C HIS A 208 4.89 17.75 -14.52
N PRO A 209 4.31 17.24 -15.62
CA PRO A 209 4.91 16.16 -16.43
C PRO A 209 6.33 16.47 -16.90
N ASP A 210 6.59 17.68 -17.39
CA ASP A 210 7.92 18.10 -17.86
C ASP A 210 8.99 18.00 -16.75
N PHE A 211 8.61 18.39 -15.52
CA PHE A 211 9.50 18.26 -14.38
C PHE A 211 9.79 16.80 -14.05
N PHE A 212 8.76 15.97 -14.02
CA PHE A 212 8.92 14.56 -13.65
C PHE A 212 9.62 13.74 -14.74
N SER A 213 9.51 14.13 -16.00
CA SER A 213 10.23 13.53 -17.13
C SER A 213 11.67 14.01 -17.21
N SER A 214 12.04 15.11 -16.53
CA SER A 214 13.38 15.67 -16.61
C SER A 214 14.43 14.76 -15.97
N ALA A 215 15.65 14.79 -16.45
CA ALA A 215 16.78 14.11 -15.86
C ALA A 215 17.01 14.55 -14.40
N LYS A 216 17.61 13.67 -13.61
CA LYS A 216 17.97 13.97 -12.22
C LYS A 216 18.93 15.17 -12.17
N LEU A 217 18.69 16.11 -11.24
CA LEU A 217 19.66 17.16 -10.93
C LEU A 217 20.89 16.51 -10.25
N ASN A 218 22.04 17.02 -10.45
CA ASN A 218 23.39 16.67 -9.98
C ASN A 218 24.29 16.08 -11.10
N GLY A 219 23.94 16.30 -12.37
CA GLY A 219 24.77 15.87 -13.48
C GLY A 219 24.77 14.37 -13.77
N TYR A 220 24.04 13.56 -12.95
CA TYR A 220 23.91 12.14 -13.23
C TYR A 220 22.82 11.91 -14.28
N THR A 221 23.19 11.36 -15.40
CA THR A 221 22.28 10.85 -16.42
C THR A 221 22.42 9.32 -16.43
N PRO A 222 21.32 8.58 -16.23
CA PRO A 222 21.38 7.13 -16.34
C PRO A 222 21.89 6.70 -17.72
N PRO A 223 22.69 5.62 -17.80
CA PRO A 223 23.17 5.09 -19.09
C PRO A 223 22.02 4.69 -20.02
N ASN A 224 20.92 4.22 -19.46
CA ASN A 224 19.72 3.88 -20.19
C ASN A 224 18.75 5.08 -20.15
N GLN A 225 18.40 5.61 -21.31
CA GLN A 225 17.44 6.72 -21.42
C GLN A 225 16.06 6.38 -20.83
N GLU A 226 15.66 5.13 -20.82
CA GLU A 226 14.42 4.66 -20.20
C GLU A 226 14.39 4.83 -18.67
N ASP A 227 15.55 4.98 -18.04
CA ASP A 227 15.67 5.25 -16.61
C ASP A 227 15.82 6.77 -16.32
N CYS A 228 15.80 7.63 -17.36
CA CYS A 228 15.79 9.07 -17.17
C CYS A 228 14.44 9.56 -16.65
N GLY A 229 14.48 10.55 -15.75
CA GLY A 229 13.28 11.11 -15.12
C GLY A 229 13.36 11.07 -13.59
N GLN A 230 12.31 11.57 -12.96
CA GLN A 230 12.20 11.54 -11.51
C GLN A 230 11.78 10.13 -11.03
N PRO A 231 12.20 9.70 -9.82
CA PRO A 231 11.74 8.44 -9.25
C PRO A 231 10.21 8.32 -9.28
N GLY A 232 9.71 7.17 -9.72
CA GLY A 232 8.29 6.90 -9.86
C GLY A 232 7.67 7.41 -11.18
N PHE A 233 8.48 8.06 -12.06
CA PHE A 233 7.96 8.56 -13.36
C PHE A 233 8.91 8.33 -14.53
N THR A 234 9.91 7.48 -14.41
CA THR A 234 10.76 7.12 -15.53
C THR A 234 9.98 6.30 -16.58
N PRO A 235 10.29 6.40 -17.87
CA PRO A 235 9.64 5.58 -18.91
C PRO A 235 9.68 4.08 -18.58
N ALA A 236 10.81 3.60 -18.05
CA ALA A 236 10.97 2.20 -17.68
C ALA A 236 10.04 1.77 -16.54
N GLU A 237 9.81 2.61 -15.51
CA GLU A 237 8.87 2.31 -14.42
C GLU A 237 7.43 2.29 -14.95
N ARG A 238 7.03 3.32 -15.69
CA ARG A 238 5.70 3.44 -16.29
C ARG A 238 5.36 2.24 -17.18
N ARG A 239 6.29 1.85 -18.06
CA ARG A 239 6.12 0.69 -18.95
C ARG A 239 5.99 -0.62 -18.17
N ARG A 240 6.83 -0.87 -17.15
CA ARG A 240 6.72 -2.07 -16.32
C ARG A 240 5.41 -2.11 -15.55
N PHE A 241 4.98 -0.96 -15.02
CA PHE A 241 3.70 -0.86 -14.32
C PHE A 241 2.52 -1.12 -15.28
N GLY A 242 2.50 -0.50 -16.47
CA GLY A 242 1.49 -0.77 -17.49
C GLY A 242 1.45 -2.25 -17.90
N ASN A 243 2.62 -2.90 -17.99
CA ASN A 243 2.68 -4.34 -18.28
C ASN A 243 2.09 -5.20 -17.12
N ILE A 244 2.32 -4.82 -15.87
CA ILE A 244 1.71 -5.49 -14.71
C ILE A 244 0.18 -5.35 -14.75
N LEU A 245 -0.33 -4.15 -15.04
CA LEU A 245 -1.78 -3.93 -15.16
C LEU A 245 -2.38 -4.79 -16.28
N PHE A 246 -1.75 -4.77 -17.45
CA PHE A 246 -2.23 -5.52 -18.62
C PHE A 246 -2.21 -7.04 -18.39
N GLN A 247 -1.08 -7.59 -17.95
CA GLN A 247 -0.93 -9.02 -17.73
C GLN A 247 -1.75 -9.53 -16.55
N GLY A 248 -1.92 -8.71 -15.51
CA GLY A 248 -2.76 -9.01 -14.34
C GLY A 248 -4.24 -8.77 -14.58
N LYS A 249 -4.64 -8.24 -15.75
CA LYS A 249 -6.02 -7.80 -16.03
C LYS A 249 -6.57 -6.94 -14.90
N LEU A 250 -5.78 -5.91 -14.54
CA LEU A 250 -6.07 -5.03 -13.41
C LEU A 250 -6.59 -3.68 -13.92
N VAL A 251 -7.63 -3.19 -13.27
CA VAL A 251 -8.24 -1.89 -13.50
C VAL A 251 -7.80 -0.95 -12.38
N ASP A 252 -7.29 0.23 -12.75
CA ASP A 252 -7.06 1.33 -11.84
C ASP A 252 -8.43 1.92 -11.43
N ALA A 253 -8.85 1.67 -10.20
CA ALA A 253 -10.19 2.03 -9.74
C ALA A 253 -10.42 3.55 -9.77
N TYR A 254 -9.39 4.35 -9.42
CA TYR A 254 -9.51 5.80 -9.47
C TYR A 254 -9.67 6.28 -10.92
N ARG A 255 -8.82 5.86 -11.85
CA ARG A 255 -8.90 6.27 -13.26
C ARG A 255 -10.09 5.67 -13.99
N HIS A 256 -10.64 4.57 -13.49
CA HIS A 256 -11.91 4.06 -14.00
C HIS A 256 -13.05 5.06 -13.81
N LEU A 257 -13.10 5.73 -12.68
CA LEU A 257 -14.14 6.71 -12.33
C LEU A 257 -13.77 8.14 -12.75
N HIS A 258 -12.52 8.56 -12.58
CA HIS A 258 -12.04 9.92 -12.78
C HIS A 258 -11.16 9.99 -14.04
N LYS A 259 -11.76 10.35 -15.18
CA LYS A 259 -11.07 10.39 -16.47
C LYS A 259 -10.25 11.65 -16.70
N GLU A 260 -10.64 12.73 -16.05
CA GLU A 260 -10.02 14.04 -16.21
C GLU A 260 -8.96 14.31 -15.14
N LYS A 261 -8.05 15.25 -15.44
CA LYS A 261 -7.02 15.68 -14.51
C LYS A 261 -7.63 16.65 -13.49
N ASP A 262 -7.63 16.22 -12.24
CA ASP A 262 -7.95 17.09 -11.12
C ASP A 262 -6.65 17.64 -10.49
N MET A 263 -6.41 18.93 -10.67
CA MET A 263 -5.22 19.61 -10.15
C MET A 263 -5.30 19.87 -8.65
N ASP A 264 -6.46 19.75 -8.02
CA ASP A 264 -6.64 19.95 -6.58
C ASP A 264 -6.63 18.63 -5.80
N GLY A 265 -7.45 17.66 -6.20
CA GLY A 265 -7.68 16.40 -5.46
C GLY A 265 -7.15 15.14 -6.14
N GLY A 266 -6.55 15.22 -7.34
CA GLY A 266 -6.18 14.04 -8.14
C GLY A 266 -4.82 13.41 -7.80
N PHE A 267 -4.19 13.76 -6.69
CA PHE A 267 -2.84 13.32 -6.33
C PHE A 267 -2.80 12.83 -4.89
N SER A 268 -2.14 11.70 -4.68
CA SER A 268 -2.01 11.09 -3.36
C SER A 268 -0.75 11.51 -2.61
N TRP A 269 0.28 11.98 -3.31
CA TRP A 269 1.55 12.45 -2.74
C TRP A 269 1.83 13.90 -3.10
N SER A 270 2.44 14.61 -2.14
CA SER A 270 2.89 16.00 -2.32
C SER A 270 4.33 16.17 -1.84
N GLY A 271 5.14 16.84 -2.64
CA GLY A 271 6.53 17.18 -2.29
C GLY A 271 6.67 18.38 -1.35
N HIS A 272 5.62 18.75 -0.62
CA HIS A 272 5.71 19.78 0.40
C HIS A 272 6.48 19.29 1.63
N PRO A 273 7.21 20.18 2.32
CA PRO A 273 7.87 19.81 3.57
C PRO A 273 6.84 19.41 4.62
N ILE A 274 7.08 18.29 5.29
CA ILE A 274 6.26 17.82 6.40
C ILE A 274 6.79 18.41 7.70
N GLY A 275 5.90 19.01 8.50
CA GLY A 275 6.20 19.54 9.83
C GLY A 275 6.98 20.85 9.83
N ASN A 276 7.29 21.34 11.04
CA ASN A 276 7.99 22.62 11.27
C ASN A 276 9.51 22.56 11.04
N GLU A 277 10.00 21.63 10.22
CA GLU A 277 11.43 21.56 9.94
C GLU A 277 11.85 22.71 9.00
N ILE A 278 12.35 23.78 9.61
CA ILE A 278 12.98 24.94 8.97
C ILE A 278 14.26 24.55 8.19
N ASN A 279 14.69 23.31 8.25
CA ASN A 279 15.84 22.81 7.51
C ASN A 279 15.47 22.42 6.08
N PHE A 280 15.32 23.43 5.23
CA PHE A 280 15.23 23.28 3.78
C PHE A 280 16.49 22.58 3.23
N SER A 281 16.44 21.27 3.08
CA SER A 281 17.39 20.63 2.19
C SER A 281 17.07 21.01 0.73
N ALA A 282 18.08 21.14 -0.12
CA ALA A 282 17.90 21.42 -1.55
C ALA A 282 16.96 20.39 -2.23
N TYR A 283 16.78 19.22 -1.63
CA TYR A 283 15.86 18.17 -2.06
C TYR A 283 14.39 18.54 -1.79
N SER A 284 14.05 19.00 -0.58
CA SER A 284 12.66 19.37 -0.27
C SER A 284 12.19 20.61 -1.04
N SER A 285 13.09 21.56 -1.34
CA SER A 285 12.76 22.73 -2.14
C SER A 285 12.42 22.40 -3.60
N ARG A 286 13.05 21.36 -4.17
CA ARG A 286 12.87 20.94 -5.55
C ARG A 286 11.47 20.42 -5.85
N TYR A 287 10.88 19.65 -4.94
CA TYR A 287 9.55 19.05 -5.11
C TYR A 287 8.42 19.93 -4.59
N ARG A 288 8.74 21.12 -4.03
CA ARG A 288 7.71 22.01 -3.51
C ARG A 288 6.69 22.35 -4.60
N GLY A 289 5.42 22.16 -4.30
CA GLY A 289 4.31 22.36 -5.24
C GLY A 289 4.16 21.26 -6.30
N LYS A 290 5.00 20.21 -6.28
CA LYS A 290 4.91 19.07 -7.17
C LYS A 290 4.13 17.95 -6.50
N ARG A 291 3.27 17.28 -7.26
CA ARG A 291 2.38 16.23 -6.74
C ARG A 291 2.34 15.04 -7.70
N MET A 292 2.12 13.85 -7.11
CA MET A 292 2.03 12.58 -7.83
C MET A 292 0.86 11.76 -7.31
N ARG A 293 0.27 10.95 -8.16
CA ARG A 293 -0.61 9.85 -7.74
C ARG A 293 0.21 8.56 -7.76
N ILE A 294 0.56 8.07 -6.60
CA ILE A 294 1.40 6.89 -6.39
C ILE A 294 0.81 5.87 -5.40
N ASP A 295 -0.29 6.23 -4.75
CA ASP A 295 -1.10 5.32 -3.95
C ASP A 295 -2.33 4.90 -4.74
N TYR A 296 -2.62 3.60 -4.76
CA TYR A 296 -3.60 3.02 -5.68
C TYR A 296 -4.56 2.05 -4.99
N PHE A 297 -5.72 1.87 -5.65
CA PHE A 297 -6.49 0.65 -5.64
C PHE A 297 -6.58 0.12 -7.07
N LEU A 298 -5.99 -1.05 -7.28
CA LEU A 298 -6.06 -1.82 -8.52
C LEU A 298 -6.94 -3.04 -8.27
N VAL A 299 -7.92 -3.25 -9.11
CA VAL A 299 -8.86 -4.37 -8.96
C VAL A 299 -8.88 -5.24 -10.21
N SER A 300 -9.04 -6.54 -10.04
CA SER A 300 -9.25 -7.44 -11.18
C SER A 300 -10.48 -7.02 -11.99
N GLU A 301 -10.43 -7.19 -13.32
CA GLU A 301 -11.55 -6.86 -14.22
C GLU A 301 -12.90 -7.45 -13.77
N GLN A 302 -12.88 -8.61 -13.13
CA GLN A 302 -14.07 -9.25 -12.55
C GLN A 302 -14.76 -8.42 -11.45
N LEU A 303 -14.03 -7.52 -10.80
CA LEU A 303 -14.54 -6.63 -9.75
C LEU A 303 -14.89 -5.22 -10.27
N LYS A 304 -14.59 -4.93 -11.53
CA LYS A 304 -14.70 -3.59 -12.11
C LYS A 304 -16.10 -2.99 -11.95
N ASP A 305 -17.13 -3.77 -12.29
CA ASP A 305 -18.52 -3.31 -12.25
C ASP A 305 -19.09 -3.19 -10.82
N ARG A 306 -18.31 -3.62 -9.83
CA ARG A 306 -18.60 -3.45 -8.41
C ARG A 306 -18.02 -2.18 -7.82
N ILE A 307 -17.19 -1.44 -8.53
CA ILE A 307 -16.58 -0.19 -8.04
C ILE A 307 -17.69 0.86 -7.88
N VAL A 308 -17.94 1.28 -6.64
CA VAL A 308 -18.89 2.35 -6.30
C VAL A 308 -18.17 3.69 -6.21
N SER A 309 -17.05 3.72 -5.50
CA SER A 309 -16.21 4.92 -5.35
C SER A 309 -14.76 4.56 -5.17
N CYS A 310 -13.88 5.45 -5.60
CA CYS A 310 -12.45 5.43 -5.30
C CYS A 310 -11.98 6.88 -5.18
N GLU A 311 -11.62 7.31 -3.95
CA GLU A 311 -11.41 8.72 -3.64
C GLU A 311 -10.08 8.95 -2.93
N MET A 312 -9.42 10.07 -3.27
CA MET A 312 -8.28 10.62 -2.53
C MET A 312 -8.79 11.66 -1.53
N HIS A 313 -8.33 11.59 -0.28
CA HIS A 313 -8.82 12.45 0.80
C HIS A 313 -7.92 13.64 1.09
N GLY A 314 -6.93 13.92 0.23
CA GLY A 314 -6.06 15.09 0.33
C GLY A 314 -6.30 16.10 -0.79
N ARG A 315 -6.19 17.37 -0.45
CA ARG A 315 -6.42 18.47 -1.39
C ARG A 315 -5.38 19.57 -1.26
N GLY A 316 -5.16 20.24 -2.37
CA GLY A 316 -4.45 21.49 -2.45
C GLY A 316 -2.98 21.46 -2.09
N ILE A 317 -2.42 22.66 -2.03
CA ILE A 317 -1.03 22.92 -1.69
C ILE A 317 -0.83 22.91 -0.16
N GLU A 318 -1.86 23.20 0.60
CA GLU A 318 -1.83 23.30 2.06
C GLU A 318 -1.89 21.95 2.77
N LEU A 319 -1.93 20.85 1.99
CA LEU A 319 -1.98 19.47 2.49
C LEU A 319 -3.19 19.17 3.37
N ASP A 320 -4.32 19.78 3.09
CA ASP A 320 -5.57 19.41 3.75
C ASP A 320 -5.89 17.94 3.49
N GLY A 321 -6.21 17.18 4.56
CA GLY A 321 -6.47 15.75 4.49
C GLY A 321 -5.24 14.85 4.37
N PHE A 322 -4.02 15.37 4.53
CA PHE A 322 -2.78 14.58 4.56
C PHE A 322 -2.40 14.09 5.96
N TYR A 323 -3.00 14.63 7.00
CA TYR A 323 -2.82 14.20 8.40
C TYR A 323 -1.35 14.13 8.83
N GLY A 324 -0.56 15.13 8.41
CA GLY A 324 0.87 15.25 8.74
C GLY A 324 1.80 14.31 7.94
N SER A 325 1.29 13.50 7.02
CA SER A 325 2.07 12.74 6.03
C SER A 325 2.28 13.58 4.76
N ASP A 326 3.19 13.17 3.91
CA ASP A 326 3.30 13.63 2.52
C ASP A 326 2.39 12.86 1.56
N HIS A 327 1.67 11.85 2.07
CA HIS A 327 0.62 11.14 1.36
C HIS A 327 -0.74 11.35 2.03
N CYS A 328 -1.80 11.42 1.24
CA CYS A 328 -3.16 11.40 1.74
C CYS A 328 -3.75 9.98 1.70
N PRO A 329 -4.75 9.68 2.55
CA PRO A 329 -5.50 8.44 2.47
C PRO A 329 -6.25 8.32 1.13
N VAL A 330 -6.34 7.09 0.63
CA VAL A 330 -7.15 6.73 -0.55
C VAL A 330 -8.15 5.67 -0.13
N THR A 331 -9.37 5.74 -0.63
CA THR A 331 -10.43 4.76 -0.32
C THR A 331 -10.97 4.10 -1.57
N LEU A 332 -11.48 2.88 -1.38
CA LEU A 332 -12.26 2.13 -2.37
C LEU A 332 -13.52 1.60 -1.70
N GLU A 333 -14.66 1.76 -2.35
CA GLU A 333 -15.91 1.09 -1.98
C GLU A 333 -16.42 0.20 -3.13
N LEU A 334 -16.77 -1.04 -2.79
CA LEU A 334 -17.38 -1.99 -3.71
C LEU A 334 -18.83 -2.24 -3.34
N SER A 335 -19.70 -2.44 -4.34
CA SER A 335 -21.06 -2.91 -4.15
C SER A 335 -21.07 -4.34 -3.57
N LYS A 336 -22.21 -4.76 -3.03
CA LYS A 336 -22.43 -6.18 -2.70
C LYS A 336 -22.26 -7.03 -3.95
N ALA A 337 -21.71 -8.23 -3.80
CA ALA A 337 -21.78 -9.22 -4.86
C ALA A 337 -23.26 -9.49 -5.17
N VAL A 338 -23.62 -9.40 -6.44
CA VAL A 338 -24.94 -9.86 -6.87
C VAL A 338 -24.90 -11.38 -6.74
N ALA A 339 -25.79 -11.96 -5.93
CA ALA A 339 -25.92 -13.42 -5.93
C ALA A 339 -26.25 -13.84 -7.38
N GLU A 340 -25.43 -14.71 -7.96
CA GLU A 340 -25.76 -15.31 -9.24
C GLU A 340 -27.18 -15.91 -9.11
N ALA A 341 -28.12 -15.42 -9.93
CA ALA A 341 -29.41 -16.04 -10.02
C ALA A 341 -29.20 -17.51 -10.40
N ALA A 342 -29.69 -18.42 -9.57
CA ALA A 342 -29.61 -19.84 -9.87
C ALA A 342 -30.17 -20.04 -11.29
N PRO A 343 -29.51 -20.84 -12.16
CA PRO A 343 -30.01 -21.08 -13.51
C PRO A 343 -31.43 -21.60 -13.40
N GLU A 344 -32.39 -20.92 -14.06
CA GLU A 344 -33.74 -21.40 -14.16
C GLU A 344 -33.72 -22.82 -14.71
N GLN A 345 -34.16 -23.77 -13.91
CA GLN A 345 -34.36 -25.12 -14.38
C GLN A 345 -35.46 -25.08 -15.45
N PRO A 346 -35.22 -25.67 -16.62
CA PRO A 346 -36.27 -25.75 -17.63
C PRO A 346 -37.45 -26.48 -17.01
N LYS A 347 -38.63 -25.81 -17.04
CA LYS A 347 -39.88 -26.44 -16.61
C LYS A 347 -40.16 -27.65 -17.49
N PRO A 348 -40.65 -28.75 -16.88
CA PRO A 348 -40.94 -30.00 -17.57
C PRO A 348 -41.99 -29.88 -18.65
#